data_b5648b6338aee382d4c50f30dd5bb764
#
_entry.id   b5648b6338aee382d4c50f30dd5bb764
#
_cell.length_a   1.000
_cell.length_b   1.000
_cell.length_c   1.000
_cell.angle_alpha   90.00
_cell.angle_beta   90.00
_cell.angle_gamma   90.00
#
_symmetry.space_group_name_H-M   'P 1'
#
loop_
_entity.id
_entity.type
_entity.pdbx_description
1 polymer ?
#
loop_
_entity_poly.entity_id
_entity_poly.type
_entity_poly.pdbx_seq_one_letter_code
_entity_poly.pdbx_strand_id
1 'polypeptide(L)'
;GLQKLNPKKDTATNPMIMFLVLNTSGLTLIPISIMVYRAQLGAAQPTDIFVPILLATFFSTLAGIITVSIYQKINLLNRTILLFLGGISLLVAGIIYFFNTLSRTQIDIYSTTTANVFLFLIIIGFIIAGMKKKINVYDAFVEGAKEGFSTAVRIIPYLVAFLVGIAVFRTSGAMDIIVNGIGYVIGLFGSDTSFVGALPT
;
A
#
# COMPACT_ATOMS: atom_id res chain seq x y z
N GLY A 1 14.94 13.68 -8.08
CA GLY A 1 13.57 13.37 -8.39
C GLY A 1 12.75 14.60 -8.72
N LEU A 2 11.42 14.54 -8.54
CA LEU A 2 10.45 15.59 -8.93
C LEU A 2 10.79 16.99 -8.39
N GLN A 3 11.40 17.08 -7.20
CA GLN A 3 11.82 18.36 -6.62
C GLN A 3 12.87 19.12 -7.47
N LYS A 4 13.71 18.41 -8.25
CA LYS A 4 14.66 19.07 -9.15
C LYS A 4 13.99 19.78 -10.32
N LEU A 5 12.80 19.31 -10.70
CA LEU A 5 11.97 19.87 -11.77
C LEU A 5 10.99 20.94 -11.28
N ASN A 6 10.95 21.17 -9.97
CA ASN A 6 10.03 22.10 -9.36
C ASN A 6 10.56 23.55 -9.46
N PRO A 7 9.88 24.47 -10.14
CA PRO A 7 10.28 25.87 -10.25
C PRO A 7 10.16 26.63 -8.91
N LYS A 8 9.25 26.18 -8.03
CA LYS A 8 9.01 26.79 -6.71
C LYS A 8 9.37 25.80 -5.62
N LYS A 9 10.54 25.96 -5.01
CA LYS A 9 11.08 25.01 -4.01
C LYS A 9 10.21 24.84 -2.76
N ASP A 10 9.42 25.86 -2.42
CA ASP A 10 8.62 25.92 -1.19
C ASP A 10 7.16 25.42 -1.38
N THR A 11 6.76 25.10 -2.60
CA THR A 11 5.41 24.61 -2.91
C THR A 11 5.44 23.35 -3.74
N ALA A 12 4.64 22.35 -3.38
CA ALA A 12 4.51 21.13 -4.17
C ALA A 12 3.77 21.40 -5.49
N THR A 13 4.28 20.88 -6.60
CA THR A 13 3.58 20.94 -7.88
C THR A 13 2.46 19.89 -7.95
N ASN A 14 1.49 20.07 -8.84
CA ASN A 14 0.38 19.14 -9.04
C ASN A 14 0.85 17.68 -9.26
N PRO A 15 1.86 17.40 -10.10
CA PRO A 15 2.40 16.03 -10.22
C PRO A 15 3.01 15.50 -8.92
N MET A 16 3.64 16.37 -8.09
CA MET A 16 4.18 15.94 -6.78
C MET A 16 3.06 15.57 -5.82
N ILE A 17 1.98 16.34 -5.77
CA ILE A 17 0.82 16.06 -4.92
C ILE A 17 0.19 14.73 -5.34
N MET A 18 -0.06 14.51 -6.63
CA MET A 18 -0.62 13.26 -7.14
C MET A 18 0.30 12.08 -6.81
N PHE A 19 1.62 12.22 -7.03
CA PHE A 19 2.60 11.19 -6.70
C PHE A 19 2.60 10.85 -5.21
N LEU A 20 2.55 11.86 -4.32
CA LEU A 20 2.48 11.64 -2.87
C LEU A 20 1.21 10.91 -2.47
N VAL A 21 0.06 11.29 -3.02
CA VAL A 21 -1.23 10.64 -2.71
C VAL A 21 -1.23 9.19 -3.16
N LEU A 22 -0.76 8.89 -4.37
CA LEU A 22 -0.64 7.51 -4.87
C LEU A 22 0.29 6.66 -4.01
N ASN A 23 1.41 7.21 -3.53
CA ASN A 23 2.32 6.48 -2.65
C ASN A 23 1.73 6.28 -1.25
N THR A 24 1.03 7.29 -0.71
CA THR A 24 0.44 7.22 0.63
C THR A 24 -0.77 6.28 0.68
N SER A 25 -1.60 6.27 -0.36
CA SER A 25 -2.76 5.36 -0.46
C SER A 25 -2.36 3.90 -0.68
N GLY A 26 -1.19 3.68 -1.29
CA GLY A 26 -0.46 2.41 -1.37
C GLY A 26 -1.29 1.17 -1.72
N LEU A 27 -1.81 1.08 -2.97
CA LEU A 27 -2.50 -0.13 -3.43
C LEU A 27 -1.62 -1.37 -3.20
N THR A 28 -2.06 -2.23 -2.30
CA THR A 28 -1.34 -3.45 -1.93
C THR A 28 -1.98 -4.65 -2.62
N LEU A 29 -1.36 -5.14 -3.68
CA LEU A 29 -1.86 -6.30 -4.43
C LEU A 29 -1.70 -7.60 -3.62
N ILE A 30 -0.59 -7.76 -2.93
CA ILE A 30 -0.32 -8.94 -2.07
C ILE A 30 0.35 -8.46 -0.79
N PRO A 31 -0.32 -8.52 0.38
CA PRO A 31 0.19 -8.03 1.67
C PRO A 31 1.09 -9.04 2.38
N ILE A 32 2.17 -9.50 1.71
CA ILE A 32 3.01 -10.60 2.18
C ILE A 32 3.58 -10.34 3.56
N SER A 33 4.13 -9.14 3.79
CA SER A 33 4.76 -8.80 5.07
C SER A 33 3.80 -8.98 6.24
N ILE A 34 2.56 -8.54 6.06
CA ILE A 34 1.54 -8.65 7.10
C ILE A 34 1.12 -10.10 7.30
N MET A 35 0.98 -10.87 6.21
CA MET A 35 0.66 -12.30 6.29
C MET A 35 1.78 -13.08 7.00
N VAL A 36 3.05 -12.78 6.70
CA VAL A 36 4.21 -13.40 7.36
C VAL A 36 4.24 -13.04 8.86
N TYR A 37 4.04 -11.78 9.23
CA TYR A 37 3.97 -11.40 10.64
C TYR A 37 2.84 -12.10 11.38
N ARG A 38 1.67 -12.20 10.78
CA ARG A 38 0.55 -12.95 11.37
C ARG A 38 0.89 -14.43 11.57
N ALA A 39 1.56 -15.05 10.60
CA ALA A 39 2.02 -16.42 10.72
C ALA A 39 3.05 -16.59 11.85
N GLN A 40 4.01 -15.68 11.96
CA GLN A 40 5.02 -15.67 13.03
C GLN A 40 4.42 -15.45 14.41
N LEU A 41 3.36 -14.70 14.52
CA LEU A 41 2.60 -14.46 15.75
C LEU A 41 1.61 -15.59 16.07
N GLY A 42 1.59 -16.67 15.30
CA GLY A 42 0.75 -17.84 15.56
C GLY A 42 -0.72 -17.66 15.16
N ALA A 43 -1.05 -16.74 14.26
CA ALA A 43 -2.41 -16.61 13.75
C ALA A 43 -2.85 -17.91 13.08
N ALA A 44 -4.06 -18.39 13.43
CA ALA A 44 -4.62 -19.62 12.86
C ALA A 44 -4.79 -19.57 11.34
N GLN A 45 -5.06 -18.38 10.81
CA GLN A 45 -5.28 -18.13 9.39
C GLN A 45 -4.60 -16.81 8.97
N PRO A 46 -3.29 -16.82 8.69
CA PRO A 46 -2.54 -15.60 8.34
C PRO A 46 -3.04 -14.90 7.07
N THR A 47 -3.62 -15.66 6.14
CA THR A 47 -4.05 -15.21 4.81
C THR A 47 -5.44 -14.57 4.77
N ASP A 48 -6.23 -14.66 5.83
CA ASP A 48 -7.61 -14.13 5.88
C ASP A 48 -7.72 -12.63 5.58
N ILE A 49 -6.67 -11.88 5.88
CA ILE A 49 -6.62 -10.44 5.66
C ILE A 49 -6.29 -10.04 4.22
N PHE A 50 -6.00 -11.00 3.33
CA PHE A 50 -5.61 -10.70 1.95
C PHE A 50 -6.65 -9.87 1.21
N VAL A 51 -7.88 -10.39 1.09
CA VAL A 51 -8.96 -9.70 0.37
C VAL A 51 -9.36 -8.39 1.06
N PRO A 52 -9.56 -8.33 2.39
CA PRO A 52 -9.81 -7.08 3.08
C PRO A 52 -8.76 -6.00 2.85
N ILE A 53 -7.47 -6.33 2.90
CA ILE A 53 -6.38 -5.35 2.64
C ILE A 53 -6.39 -4.90 1.19
N LEU A 54 -6.53 -5.82 0.24
CA LEU A 54 -6.62 -5.49 -1.18
C LEU A 54 -7.76 -4.50 -1.46
N LEU A 55 -8.96 -4.78 -0.93
CA LEU A 55 -10.12 -3.90 -1.07
C LEU A 55 -9.91 -2.56 -0.38
N ALA A 56 -9.45 -2.54 0.86
CA ALA A 56 -9.25 -1.31 1.62
C ALA A 56 -8.24 -0.40 0.92
N THR A 57 -7.11 -0.94 0.47
CA THR A 57 -6.06 -0.16 -0.23
C THR A 57 -6.50 0.26 -1.63
N PHE A 58 -7.31 -0.55 -2.31
CA PHE A 58 -7.92 -0.18 -3.59
C PHE A 58 -8.88 1.02 -3.44
N PHE A 59 -9.82 0.95 -2.49
CA PHE A 59 -10.75 2.06 -2.25
C PHE A 59 -10.03 3.31 -1.73
N SER A 60 -9.01 3.16 -0.89
CA SER A 60 -8.15 4.27 -0.44
C SER A 60 -7.48 4.95 -1.63
N THR A 61 -6.92 4.18 -2.55
CA THR A 61 -6.28 4.71 -3.77
C THR A 61 -7.27 5.40 -4.68
N LEU A 62 -8.46 4.82 -4.89
CA LEU A 62 -9.53 5.46 -5.66
C LEU A 62 -9.96 6.78 -5.04
N ALA A 63 -10.23 6.81 -3.74
CA ALA A 63 -10.60 8.02 -3.02
C ALA A 63 -9.52 9.10 -3.13
N GLY A 64 -8.24 8.71 -2.97
CA GLY A 64 -7.11 9.61 -3.15
C GLY A 64 -7.04 10.20 -4.55
N ILE A 65 -7.14 9.38 -5.60
CA ILE A 65 -7.14 9.83 -7.00
C ILE A 65 -8.31 10.77 -7.26
N ILE A 66 -9.52 10.42 -6.84
CA ILE A 66 -10.72 11.25 -7.03
C ILE A 66 -10.55 12.60 -6.35
N THR A 67 -10.14 12.61 -5.07
CA THR A 67 -9.97 13.83 -4.28
C THR A 67 -8.94 14.77 -4.91
N VAL A 68 -7.78 14.25 -5.28
CA VAL A 68 -6.72 15.05 -5.91
C VAL A 68 -7.14 15.52 -7.30
N SER A 69 -7.84 14.69 -8.06
CA SER A 69 -8.33 15.06 -9.38
C SER A 69 -9.35 16.21 -9.32
N ILE A 70 -10.24 16.20 -8.33
CA ILE A 70 -11.18 17.29 -8.08
C ILE A 70 -10.39 18.56 -7.71
N TYR A 71 -9.44 18.46 -6.78
CA TYR A 71 -8.61 19.59 -6.35
C TYR A 71 -7.81 20.21 -7.51
N GLN A 72 -7.24 19.36 -8.36
CA GLN A 72 -6.42 19.77 -9.51
C GLN A 72 -7.26 20.07 -10.77
N LYS A 73 -8.59 19.95 -10.70
CA LYS A 73 -9.52 20.12 -11.84
C LYS A 73 -9.18 19.20 -13.02
N ILE A 74 -8.72 17.99 -12.74
CA ILE A 74 -8.46 16.99 -13.76
C ILE A 74 -9.77 16.35 -14.17
N ASN A 75 -10.03 16.27 -15.47
CA ASN A 75 -11.21 15.58 -15.98
C ASN A 75 -11.05 14.06 -15.87
N LEU A 76 -11.70 13.47 -14.86
CA LEU A 76 -11.70 12.02 -14.63
C LEU A 76 -12.36 11.23 -15.76
N LEU A 77 -13.22 11.87 -16.56
CA LEU A 77 -13.88 11.23 -17.72
C LEU A 77 -12.98 11.17 -18.96
N ASN A 78 -11.72 11.63 -18.84
CA ASN A 78 -10.74 11.46 -19.91
C ASN A 78 -10.54 9.96 -20.19
N ARG A 79 -10.58 9.59 -21.48
CA ARG A 79 -10.45 8.20 -21.96
C ARG A 79 -9.23 7.49 -21.36
N THR A 80 -8.09 8.17 -21.25
CA THR A 80 -6.86 7.61 -20.68
C THR A 80 -7.03 7.27 -19.19
N ILE A 81 -7.66 8.18 -18.42
CA ILE A 81 -7.88 7.97 -16.99
C ILE A 81 -8.92 6.87 -16.77
N LEU A 82 -10.01 6.87 -17.53
CA LEU A 82 -11.03 5.82 -17.47
C LEU A 82 -10.47 4.44 -17.81
N LEU A 83 -9.62 4.34 -18.85
CA LEU A 83 -8.95 3.09 -19.20
C LEU A 83 -8.00 2.62 -18.10
N PHE A 84 -7.27 3.54 -17.47
CA PHE A 84 -6.37 3.22 -16.36
C PHE A 84 -7.12 2.77 -15.10
N LEU A 85 -8.11 3.54 -14.66
CA LEU A 85 -8.94 3.21 -13.51
C LEU A 85 -9.78 1.94 -13.75
N GLY A 86 -10.37 1.81 -14.94
CA GLY A 86 -11.10 0.61 -15.35
C GLY A 86 -10.20 -0.62 -15.42
N GLY A 87 -8.99 -0.48 -15.96
CA GLY A 87 -8.00 -1.54 -16.02
C GLY A 87 -7.58 -2.04 -14.63
N ILE A 88 -7.27 -1.11 -13.71
CA ILE A 88 -6.94 -1.46 -12.31
C ILE A 88 -8.16 -2.12 -11.63
N SER A 89 -9.36 -1.58 -11.82
CA SER A 89 -10.57 -2.15 -11.22
C SER A 89 -10.83 -3.56 -11.72
N LEU A 90 -10.68 -3.82 -13.02
CA LEU A 90 -10.79 -5.16 -13.60
C LEU A 90 -9.71 -6.11 -13.09
N LEU A 91 -8.47 -5.63 -12.94
CA LEU A 91 -7.39 -6.41 -12.39
C LEU A 91 -7.69 -6.82 -10.94
N VAL A 92 -8.12 -5.87 -10.11
CA VAL A 92 -8.48 -6.16 -8.70
C VAL A 92 -9.67 -7.12 -8.63
N ALA A 93 -10.72 -6.91 -9.43
CA ALA A 93 -11.86 -7.81 -9.52
C ALA A 93 -11.45 -9.22 -9.98
N GLY A 94 -10.55 -9.31 -10.95
CA GLY A 94 -9.98 -10.58 -11.43
C GLY A 94 -9.19 -11.31 -10.36
N ILE A 95 -8.36 -10.59 -9.59
CA ILE A 95 -7.62 -11.14 -8.45
C ILE A 95 -8.61 -11.68 -7.41
N ILE A 96 -9.59 -10.89 -7.01
CA ILE A 96 -10.59 -11.32 -6.01
C ILE A 96 -11.34 -12.55 -6.50
N TYR A 97 -11.80 -12.55 -7.76
CA TYR A 97 -12.48 -13.70 -8.34
C TYR A 97 -11.59 -14.94 -8.32
N PHE A 98 -10.32 -14.82 -8.77
CA PHE A 98 -9.37 -15.93 -8.77
C PHE A 98 -9.12 -16.46 -7.35
N PHE A 99 -8.87 -15.59 -6.37
CA PHE A 99 -8.60 -16.00 -5.00
C PHE A 99 -9.83 -16.60 -4.30
N ASN A 100 -11.04 -16.18 -4.66
CA ASN A 100 -12.27 -16.80 -4.15
C ASN A 100 -12.48 -18.25 -4.66
N THR A 101 -11.83 -18.65 -5.75
CA THR A 101 -11.87 -20.03 -6.25
C THR A 101 -10.85 -20.94 -5.59
N LEU A 102 -9.91 -20.40 -4.82
CA LEU A 102 -8.83 -21.13 -4.19
C LEU A 102 -9.14 -21.49 -2.73
N SER A 103 -8.64 -22.63 -2.29
CA SER A 103 -8.60 -22.94 -0.87
C SER A 103 -7.59 -22.05 -0.13
N ARG A 104 -7.75 -21.87 1.18
CA ARG A 104 -6.88 -21.00 1.98
C ARG A 104 -5.40 -21.41 1.92
N THR A 105 -5.12 -22.71 1.94
CA THR A 105 -3.76 -23.25 1.77
C THR A 105 -3.17 -22.89 0.41
N GLN A 106 -3.99 -22.95 -0.65
CA GLN A 106 -3.55 -22.55 -1.99
C GLN A 106 -3.29 -21.04 -2.08
N ILE A 107 -4.11 -20.21 -1.44
CA ILE A 107 -3.88 -18.76 -1.36
C ILE A 107 -2.51 -18.47 -0.76
N ASP A 108 -2.16 -19.12 0.35
CA ASP A 108 -0.88 -18.95 1.02
C ASP A 108 0.30 -19.36 0.11
N ILE A 109 0.22 -20.55 -0.48
CA ILE A 109 1.25 -21.06 -1.38
C ILE A 109 1.40 -20.13 -2.60
N TYR A 110 0.32 -19.78 -3.29
CA TYR A 110 0.39 -18.92 -4.48
C TYR A 110 0.90 -17.52 -4.15
N SER A 111 0.43 -16.91 -3.06
CA SER A 111 0.87 -15.58 -2.64
C SER A 111 2.37 -15.57 -2.31
N THR A 112 2.82 -16.51 -1.49
CA THR A 112 4.23 -16.61 -1.09
C THR A 112 5.13 -16.95 -2.28
N THR A 113 4.72 -17.91 -3.12
CA THR A 113 5.50 -18.29 -4.30
C THR A 113 5.59 -17.15 -5.30
N THR A 114 4.46 -16.49 -5.61
CA THR A 114 4.43 -15.35 -6.54
C THR A 114 5.33 -14.22 -6.06
N ALA A 115 5.29 -13.91 -4.77
CA ALA A 115 6.14 -12.87 -4.20
C ALA A 115 7.63 -13.20 -4.27
N ASN A 116 7.99 -14.42 -3.88
CA ASN A 116 9.39 -14.86 -3.92
C ASN A 116 9.93 -14.88 -5.35
N VAL A 117 9.14 -15.40 -6.30
CA VAL A 117 9.51 -15.40 -7.73
C VAL A 117 9.63 -13.96 -8.26
N PHE A 118 8.70 -13.09 -7.91
CA PHE A 118 8.73 -11.68 -8.34
C PHE A 118 9.97 -10.95 -7.81
N LEU A 119 10.27 -11.09 -6.51
CA LEU A 119 11.47 -10.50 -5.91
C LEU A 119 12.74 -11.07 -6.55
N PHE A 120 12.80 -12.37 -6.78
CA PHE A 120 13.92 -13.02 -7.43
C PHE A 120 14.15 -12.49 -8.87
N LEU A 121 13.06 -12.35 -9.64
CA LEU A 121 13.11 -11.80 -11.00
C LEU A 121 13.57 -10.33 -11.01
N ILE A 122 13.17 -9.52 -10.04
CA ILE A 122 13.64 -8.14 -9.90
C ILE A 122 15.15 -8.12 -9.65
N ILE A 123 15.63 -8.91 -8.69
CA ILE A 123 17.06 -8.97 -8.34
C ILE A 123 17.89 -9.42 -9.55
N ILE A 124 17.48 -10.51 -10.21
CA ILE A 124 18.17 -10.99 -11.42
C ILE A 124 18.09 -9.99 -12.55
N GLY A 125 16.93 -9.35 -12.73
CA GLY A 125 16.74 -8.32 -13.75
C GLY A 125 17.71 -7.15 -13.58
N PHE A 126 17.92 -6.65 -12.37
CA PHE A 126 18.91 -5.60 -12.10
C PHE A 126 20.35 -6.08 -12.33
N ILE A 127 20.68 -7.30 -11.93
CA ILE A 127 22.01 -7.89 -12.18
C ILE A 127 22.28 -7.98 -13.67
N ILE A 128 21.35 -8.55 -14.45
CA ILE A 128 21.49 -8.67 -15.91
C ILE A 128 21.58 -7.30 -16.57
N ALA A 129 20.76 -6.33 -16.14
CA ALA A 129 20.80 -4.97 -16.67
C ALA A 129 22.15 -4.29 -16.39
N GLY A 130 22.71 -4.46 -15.18
CA GLY A 130 24.03 -3.97 -14.81
C GLY A 130 25.15 -4.60 -15.65
N MET A 131 25.10 -5.93 -15.82
CA MET A 131 26.06 -6.66 -16.67
C MET A 131 26.01 -6.19 -18.14
N LYS A 132 24.80 -6.02 -18.70
CA LYS A 132 24.64 -5.49 -20.08
C LYS A 132 25.22 -4.10 -20.24
N LYS A 133 25.12 -3.24 -19.20
CA LYS A 133 25.71 -1.89 -19.19
C LYS A 133 27.19 -1.88 -18.80
N LYS A 134 27.82 -3.05 -18.56
CA LYS A 134 29.22 -3.18 -18.12
C LYS A 134 29.52 -2.41 -16.83
N ILE A 135 28.56 -2.31 -15.94
CA ILE A 135 28.72 -1.70 -14.62
C ILE A 135 29.27 -2.78 -13.67
N ASN A 136 30.16 -2.38 -12.74
CA ASN A 136 30.53 -3.27 -11.64
C ASN A 136 29.32 -3.44 -10.72
N VAL A 137 28.60 -4.56 -10.89
CA VAL A 137 27.33 -4.82 -10.20
C VAL A 137 27.53 -4.92 -8.68
N TYR A 138 28.67 -5.46 -8.24
CA TYR A 138 28.99 -5.58 -6.82
C TYR A 138 29.15 -4.21 -6.16
N ASP A 139 29.96 -3.34 -6.73
CA ASP A 139 30.20 -2.01 -6.18
C ASP A 139 28.91 -1.17 -6.20
N ALA A 140 28.14 -1.25 -7.30
CA ALA A 140 26.84 -0.58 -7.40
C ALA A 140 25.85 -1.08 -6.35
N PHE A 141 25.84 -2.38 -6.07
CA PHE A 141 25.01 -2.96 -5.00
C PHE A 141 25.44 -2.46 -3.61
N VAL A 142 26.75 -2.47 -3.32
CA VAL A 142 27.28 -2.01 -2.03
C VAL A 142 26.97 -0.53 -1.81
N GLU A 143 27.10 0.30 -2.84
CA GLU A 143 26.78 1.72 -2.79
C GLU A 143 25.28 1.94 -2.50
N GLY A 144 24.42 1.26 -3.25
CA GLY A 144 22.97 1.29 -3.01
C GLY A 144 22.58 0.78 -1.63
N ALA A 145 23.24 -0.26 -1.13
CA ALA A 145 23.00 -0.79 0.22
C ALA A 145 23.37 0.23 1.32
N LYS A 146 24.47 0.97 1.17
CA LYS A 146 24.85 2.07 2.08
C LYS A 146 23.81 3.18 2.09
N GLU A 147 23.33 3.60 0.91
CA GLU A 147 22.25 4.60 0.81
C GLU A 147 20.94 4.10 1.45
N GLY A 148 20.58 2.85 1.18
CA GLY A 148 19.41 2.21 1.79
C GLY A 148 19.50 2.16 3.32
N PHE A 149 20.65 1.78 3.86
CA PHE A 149 20.88 1.77 5.31
C PHE A 149 20.79 3.17 5.91
N SER A 150 21.43 4.16 5.28
CA SER A 150 21.34 5.56 5.73
C SER A 150 19.88 6.07 5.74
N THR A 151 19.10 5.69 4.72
CA THR A 151 17.69 6.02 4.63
C THR A 151 16.89 5.34 5.76
N ALA A 152 17.14 4.06 6.02
CA ALA A 152 16.49 3.31 7.09
C ALA A 152 16.75 3.95 8.46
N VAL A 153 18.00 4.29 8.78
CA VAL A 153 18.37 4.98 10.04
C VAL A 153 17.65 6.33 10.16
N ARG A 154 17.53 7.07 9.07
CA ARG A 154 16.83 8.37 9.05
C ARG A 154 15.32 8.24 9.33
N ILE A 155 14.70 7.14 8.92
CA ILE A 155 13.25 6.89 9.08
C ILE A 155 12.93 6.44 10.51
N ILE A 156 13.84 5.76 11.22
CA ILE A 156 13.59 5.22 12.56
C ILE A 156 12.95 6.23 13.53
N PRO A 157 13.44 7.48 13.70
CA PRO A 157 12.84 8.43 14.61
C PRO A 157 11.38 8.76 14.29
N TYR A 158 11.06 8.84 13.00
CA TYR A 158 9.68 9.10 12.55
C TYR A 158 8.77 7.90 12.83
N LEU A 159 9.26 6.67 12.64
CA LEU A 159 8.52 5.46 12.97
C LEU A 159 8.24 5.38 14.47
N VAL A 160 9.25 5.68 15.31
CA VAL A 160 9.07 5.70 16.77
C VAL A 160 8.04 6.76 17.18
N ALA A 161 8.15 7.98 16.64
CA ALA A 161 7.18 9.04 16.92
C ALA A 161 5.76 8.66 16.50
N PHE A 162 5.62 8.01 15.33
CA PHE A 162 4.35 7.52 14.82
C PHE A 162 3.75 6.43 15.72
N LEU A 163 4.57 5.44 16.13
CA LEU A 163 4.12 4.37 17.03
C LEU A 163 3.69 4.91 18.41
N VAL A 164 4.46 5.86 18.96
CA VAL A 164 4.08 6.54 20.20
C VAL A 164 2.79 7.33 20.01
N GLY A 165 2.64 8.04 18.89
CA GLY A 165 1.40 8.76 18.56
C GLY A 165 0.19 7.83 18.51
N ILE A 166 0.31 6.67 17.84
CA ILE A 166 -0.75 5.66 17.81
C ILE A 166 -1.06 5.13 19.22
N ALA A 167 -0.03 4.83 20.01
CA ALA A 167 -0.22 4.33 21.36
C ALA A 167 -0.99 5.35 22.22
N VAL A 168 -0.58 6.62 22.17
CA VAL A 168 -1.31 7.70 22.88
C VAL A 168 -2.74 7.84 22.38
N PHE A 169 -2.95 7.79 21.07
CA PHE A 169 -4.26 7.89 20.44
C PHE A 169 -5.20 6.76 20.89
N ARG A 170 -4.68 5.54 21.01
CA ARG A 170 -5.43 4.38 21.51
C ARG A 170 -5.73 4.50 23.00
N THR A 171 -4.73 4.84 23.81
CA THR A 171 -4.88 4.91 25.28
C THR A 171 -5.70 6.10 25.75
N SER A 172 -5.79 7.16 24.96
CA SER A 172 -6.64 8.34 25.26
C SER A 172 -8.13 8.11 25.06
N GLY A 173 -8.54 6.98 24.47
CA GLY A 173 -9.93 6.72 24.10
C GLY A 173 -10.39 7.47 22.82
N ALA A 174 -9.53 8.25 22.19
CA ALA A 174 -9.87 8.98 20.96
C ALA A 174 -10.21 8.02 19.81
N MET A 175 -9.55 6.86 19.75
CA MET A 175 -9.85 5.80 18.80
C MET A 175 -11.29 5.31 18.98
N ASP A 176 -11.72 5.05 20.22
CA ASP A 176 -13.07 4.56 20.52
C ASP A 176 -14.16 5.56 20.10
N ILE A 177 -13.90 6.85 20.28
CA ILE A 177 -14.81 7.92 19.82
C ILE A 177 -14.99 7.87 18.31
N ILE A 178 -13.90 7.71 17.56
CA ILE A 178 -13.95 7.64 16.09
C ILE A 178 -14.65 6.35 15.63
N VAL A 179 -14.28 5.22 16.21
CA VAL A 179 -14.88 3.90 15.88
C VAL A 179 -16.39 3.91 16.15
N ASN A 180 -16.81 4.40 17.31
CA ASN A 180 -18.22 4.52 17.66
C ASN A 180 -18.95 5.52 16.75
N GLY A 181 -18.31 6.64 16.38
CA GLY A 181 -18.85 7.61 15.43
C GLY A 181 -19.06 7.01 14.04
N ILE A 182 -18.10 6.24 13.55
CA ILE A 182 -18.21 5.51 12.28
C ILE A 182 -19.33 4.46 12.37
N GLY A 183 -19.38 3.69 13.47
CA GLY A 183 -20.44 2.70 13.72
C GLY A 183 -21.83 3.33 13.72
N TYR A 184 -21.98 4.49 14.35
CA TYR A 184 -23.24 5.24 14.36
C TYR A 184 -23.66 5.64 12.93
N VAL A 185 -22.75 6.23 12.16
CA VAL A 185 -23.02 6.65 10.77
C VAL A 185 -23.41 5.45 9.90
N ILE A 186 -22.68 4.34 10.00
CA ILE A 186 -22.97 3.13 9.22
C ILE A 186 -24.30 2.52 9.63
N GLY A 187 -24.61 2.53 10.95
CA GLY A 187 -25.89 2.07 11.47
C GLY A 187 -27.08 2.86 10.93
N LEU A 188 -26.94 4.16 10.66
CA LEU A 188 -27.98 4.97 10.01
C LEU A 188 -28.35 4.48 8.60
N PHE A 189 -27.41 3.83 7.92
CA PHE A 189 -27.65 3.24 6.60
C PHE A 189 -28.17 1.78 6.65
N GLY A 190 -28.48 1.29 7.86
CA GLY A 190 -29.01 -0.07 8.04
C GLY A 190 -28.01 -1.20 7.77
N SER A 191 -26.71 -0.89 7.78
CA SER A 191 -25.65 -1.88 7.57
C SER A 191 -25.20 -2.51 8.89
N ASP A 192 -24.74 -3.76 8.82
CA ASP A 192 -24.14 -4.43 9.96
C ASP A 192 -22.87 -3.69 10.41
N THR A 193 -22.81 -3.35 11.70
CA THR A 193 -21.71 -2.62 12.31
C THR A 193 -20.70 -3.53 13.02
N SER A 194 -20.88 -4.84 12.97
CA SER A 194 -20.04 -5.82 13.68
C SER A 194 -18.55 -5.71 13.31
N PHE A 195 -18.24 -5.31 12.06
CA PHE A 195 -16.87 -5.12 11.59
C PHE A 195 -16.19 -3.86 12.13
N VAL A 196 -16.97 -2.87 12.62
CA VAL A 196 -16.44 -1.58 13.09
C VAL A 196 -15.54 -1.78 14.32
N GLY A 197 -15.85 -2.74 15.18
CA GLY A 197 -15.02 -3.12 16.30
C GLY A 197 -13.65 -3.71 15.93
N ALA A 198 -13.49 -4.20 14.71
CA ALA A 198 -12.22 -4.74 14.22
C ALA A 198 -11.28 -3.66 13.62
N LEU A 199 -11.76 -2.42 13.40
CA LEU A 199 -10.96 -1.35 12.80
C LEU A 199 -9.69 -0.97 13.61
N PRO A 200 -9.68 -1.02 14.96
CA PRO A 200 -8.51 -0.67 15.76
C PRO A 200 -7.50 -1.81 15.96
N THR A 201 -7.79 -3.01 15.51
CA THR A 201 -6.91 -4.18 15.68
C THR A 201 -5.95 -4.37 14.51
#